data_6cd253656c2fc30166fa9640680a7620
#
_entry.id   6cd253656c2fc30166fa9640680a7620
#
_cell.length_a   1.000
_cell.length_b   1.000
_cell.length_c   1.000
_cell.angle_alpha   90.00
_cell.angle_beta   90.00
_cell.angle_gamma   90.00
#
_symmetry.space_group_name_H-M   'P 1'
#
loop_
_entity.id
_entity.type
_entity.pdbx_description
1 polymer ?
#
loop_
_entity_poly.entity_id
_entity_poly.type
_entity_poly.pdbx_seq_one_letter_code
_entity_poly.pdbx_strand_id
1 'polypeptide(L)'
;DMATLFVKAFNTYPWNEEWTFEQAFTRIDEIMSARVSRGYVVYDGDTVVAMACGRIMTYIDFKELWIDEFSVNPLYQGKGVGSKLIEFIRNELKKEKSKISYLALNTERDYPCVSFYENNGFSASETNLVMFANVDYKGNN
;
A
#
# COMPACT_ATOMS: atom_id res chain seq x y z
N ASP A 1 -12.97 -7.55 5.89
CA ASP A 1 -11.71 -8.25 6.20
C ASP A 1 -10.47 -7.37 6.04
N MET A 2 -10.31 -6.71 4.89
CA MET A 2 -9.18 -5.77 4.70
C MET A 2 -9.25 -4.60 5.69
N ALA A 3 -10.44 -4.04 5.93
CA ALA A 3 -10.62 -2.94 6.88
C ALA A 3 -10.26 -3.36 8.30
N THR A 4 -10.64 -4.57 8.70
CA THR A 4 -10.29 -5.11 10.02
C THR A 4 -8.77 -5.24 10.17
N LEU A 5 -8.09 -5.75 9.15
CA LEU A 5 -6.64 -5.83 9.14
C LEU A 5 -5.99 -4.44 9.19
N PHE A 6 -6.52 -3.50 8.40
CA PHE A 6 -6.04 -2.13 8.37
C PHE A 6 -6.03 -1.50 9.76
N VAL A 7 -7.14 -1.62 10.48
CA VAL A 7 -7.26 -1.09 11.84
C VAL A 7 -6.21 -1.71 12.77
N LYS A 8 -6.04 -3.03 12.71
CA LYS A 8 -5.05 -3.72 13.54
C LYS A 8 -3.63 -3.25 13.25
N ALA A 9 -3.29 -3.06 11.98
CA ALA A 9 -1.95 -2.70 11.56
C ALA A 9 -1.62 -1.26 11.90
N PHE A 10 -2.50 -0.33 11.55
CA PHE A 10 -2.20 1.10 11.68
C PHE A 10 -2.49 1.68 13.05
N ASN A 11 -3.29 1.02 13.89
CA ASN A 11 -3.51 1.46 15.27
C ASN A 11 -2.47 0.91 16.25
N THR A 12 -1.43 0.23 15.75
CA THR A 12 -0.33 -0.28 16.57
C THR A 12 1.00 0.37 16.15
N TYR A 13 2.04 0.17 17.00
CA TYR A 13 3.39 0.64 16.69
C TYR A 13 3.86 0.12 15.30
N PRO A 14 4.55 0.91 14.48
CA PRO A 14 5.03 2.28 14.76
C PRO A 14 4.02 3.39 14.45
N TRP A 15 2.88 3.08 13.81
CA TRP A 15 1.95 4.07 13.33
C TRP A 15 1.15 4.72 14.44
N ASN A 16 0.62 3.90 15.38
CA ASN A 16 -0.17 4.34 16.53
C ASN A 16 -1.29 5.31 16.17
N GLU A 17 -1.95 5.07 15.04
CA GLU A 17 -3.08 5.85 14.57
C GLU A 17 -4.37 5.41 15.27
N GLU A 18 -5.44 6.16 15.08
CA GLU A 18 -6.72 5.91 15.77
C GLU A 18 -7.86 5.72 14.75
N TRP A 19 -7.70 4.74 13.87
CA TRP A 19 -8.71 4.43 12.86
C TRP A 19 -9.89 3.68 13.48
N THR A 20 -11.12 4.10 13.15
CA THR A 20 -12.31 3.27 13.36
C THR A 20 -12.46 2.31 12.18
N PHE A 21 -13.23 1.24 12.37
CA PHE A 21 -13.53 0.31 11.28
C PHE A 21 -14.21 1.02 10.11
N GLU A 22 -15.17 1.91 10.38
CA GLU A 22 -15.91 2.63 9.34
C GLU A 22 -15.00 3.52 8.51
N GLN A 23 -14.07 4.22 9.15
CA GLN A 23 -13.07 5.05 8.46
C GLN A 23 -12.17 4.19 7.58
N ALA A 24 -11.67 3.08 8.11
CA ALA A 24 -10.83 2.15 7.37
C ALA A 24 -11.58 1.52 6.20
N PHE A 25 -12.82 1.11 6.40
CA PHE A 25 -13.65 0.56 5.33
C PHE A 25 -13.87 1.59 4.21
N THR A 26 -14.21 2.83 4.58
CA THR A 26 -14.40 3.91 3.61
C THR A 26 -13.15 4.14 2.77
N ARG A 27 -11.99 4.22 3.41
CA ARG A 27 -10.72 4.43 2.70
C ARG A 27 -10.42 3.30 1.71
N ILE A 28 -10.59 2.06 2.15
CA ILE A 28 -10.33 0.90 1.29
C ILE A 28 -11.34 0.85 0.14
N ASP A 29 -12.61 1.12 0.43
CA ASP A 29 -13.65 1.16 -0.59
C ASP A 29 -13.35 2.22 -1.64
N GLU A 30 -12.91 3.40 -1.25
CA GLU A 30 -12.50 4.46 -2.16
C GLU A 30 -11.35 4.01 -3.07
N ILE A 31 -10.35 3.34 -2.51
CA ILE A 31 -9.21 2.83 -3.30
C ILE A 31 -9.67 1.74 -4.28
N MET A 32 -10.58 0.85 -3.85
CA MET A 32 -10.98 -0.32 -4.61
C MET A 32 -12.13 -0.07 -5.60
N SER A 33 -12.67 1.13 -5.66
CA SER A 33 -13.88 1.44 -6.44
C SER A 33 -13.63 1.76 -7.91
N ALA A 34 -12.37 1.90 -8.34
CA ALA A 34 -12.05 2.26 -9.70
C ALA A 34 -11.81 1.01 -10.57
N ARG A 35 -12.06 1.16 -11.88
CA ARG A 35 -11.77 0.11 -12.87
C ARG A 35 -10.30 -0.35 -12.82
N VAL A 36 -9.41 0.54 -12.48
CA VAL A 36 -7.97 0.28 -12.45
C VAL A 36 -7.48 -0.21 -11.08
N SER A 37 -8.40 -0.40 -10.13
CA SER A 37 -8.05 -0.87 -8.78
C SER A 37 -7.60 -2.32 -8.80
N ARG A 38 -6.65 -2.63 -7.92
CA ARG A 38 -6.18 -4.01 -7.67
C ARG A 38 -6.04 -4.22 -6.18
N GLY A 39 -6.49 -5.38 -5.72
CA GLY A 39 -6.35 -5.78 -4.31
C GLY A 39 -5.81 -7.19 -4.21
N TYR A 40 -4.96 -7.41 -3.23
CA TYR A 40 -4.29 -8.69 -2.99
C TYR A 40 -4.32 -8.98 -1.49
N VAL A 41 -4.61 -10.21 -1.13
CA VAL A 41 -4.71 -10.61 0.28
C VAL A 41 -3.98 -11.93 0.52
N VAL A 42 -3.53 -12.10 1.75
CA VAL A 42 -3.01 -13.37 2.25
C VAL A 42 -3.94 -13.84 3.35
N TYR A 43 -4.39 -15.08 3.25
CA TYR A 43 -5.22 -15.72 4.28
C TYR A 43 -4.39 -16.68 5.12
N ASP A 44 -4.71 -16.74 6.41
CA ASP A 44 -4.39 -17.85 7.28
C ASP A 44 -5.74 -18.44 7.72
N GLY A 45 -6.10 -19.60 7.16
CA GLY A 45 -7.47 -20.11 7.29
C GLY A 45 -8.47 -19.11 6.70
N ASP A 46 -9.40 -18.65 7.51
CA ASP A 46 -10.43 -17.68 7.09
C ASP A 46 -10.07 -16.23 7.44
N THR A 47 -8.87 -16.00 7.97
CA THR A 47 -8.45 -14.68 8.43
C THR A 47 -7.49 -14.04 7.44
N VAL A 48 -7.76 -12.80 7.06
CA VAL A 48 -6.81 -12.00 6.25
C VAL A 48 -5.69 -11.53 7.16
N VAL A 49 -4.46 -11.90 6.82
CA VAL A 49 -3.27 -11.59 7.63
C VAL A 49 -2.32 -10.60 6.94
N ALA A 50 -2.48 -10.39 5.65
CA ALA A 50 -1.75 -9.36 4.92
C ALA A 50 -2.60 -8.90 3.75
N MET A 51 -2.41 -7.64 3.37
CA MET A 51 -3.11 -7.07 2.23
C MET A 51 -2.28 -5.99 1.54
N ALA A 52 -2.56 -5.79 0.26
CA ALA A 52 -2.15 -4.63 -0.49
C ALA A 52 -3.28 -4.23 -1.41
N CYS A 53 -3.51 -2.95 -1.57
CA CYS A 53 -4.44 -2.44 -2.57
C CYS A 53 -3.91 -1.14 -3.17
N GLY A 54 -4.30 -0.91 -4.42
CA GLY A 54 -3.83 0.26 -5.14
C GLY A 54 -4.44 0.33 -6.53
N ARG A 55 -3.80 1.09 -7.40
CA ARG A 55 -4.33 1.41 -8.72
C ARG A 55 -3.25 1.30 -9.77
N ILE A 56 -3.61 0.73 -10.91
CA ILE A 56 -2.72 0.66 -12.07
C ILE A 56 -2.89 1.95 -12.88
N MET A 57 -1.81 2.69 -13.04
CA MET A 57 -1.78 3.98 -13.73
C MET A 57 -0.85 3.93 -14.94
N THR A 58 -1.30 4.54 -16.03
CA THR A 58 -0.50 4.65 -17.25
C THR A 58 0.54 5.76 -17.09
N TYR A 59 1.77 5.45 -17.53
CA TYR A 59 2.84 6.44 -17.65
C TYR A 59 3.48 6.25 -19.04
N ILE A 60 3.17 7.15 -19.96
CA ILE A 60 3.62 7.12 -21.37
C ILE A 60 3.33 5.75 -22.02
N ASP A 61 4.32 4.87 -22.14
CA ASP A 61 4.21 3.58 -22.83
C ASP A 61 4.25 2.35 -21.89
N PHE A 62 4.21 2.57 -20.58
CA PHE A 62 4.12 1.51 -19.59
C PHE A 62 3.11 1.86 -18.50
N LYS A 63 2.94 0.96 -17.55
CA LYS A 63 2.06 1.16 -16.40
C LYS A 63 2.79 0.90 -15.10
N GLU A 64 2.27 1.49 -14.04
CA GLU A 64 2.77 1.34 -12.67
C GLU A 64 1.61 0.92 -11.77
N LEU A 65 1.87 0.01 -10.86
CA LEU A 65 0.94 -0.23 -9.75
C LEU A 65 1.35 0.69 -8.60
N TRP A 66 0.51 1.66 -8.31
CA TRP A 66 0.63 2.49 -7.12
C TRP A 66 -0.07 1.80 -5.96
N ILE A 67 0.71 1.33 -5.01
CA ILE A 67 0.19 0.68 -3.80
C ILE A 67 -0.20 1.80 -2.82
N ASP A 68 -1.51 1.96 -2.62
CA ASP A 68 -2.04 2.97 -1.70
C ASP A 68 -2.01 2.48 -0.25
N GLU A 69 -2.22 1.17 -0.03
CA GLU A 69 -2.16 0.56 1.28
C GLU A 69 -1.45 -0.80 1.21
N PHE A 70 -0.62 -1.06 2.22
CA PHE A 70 0.07 -2.33 2.41
C PHE A 70 0.15 -2.61 3.90
N SER A 71 -0.38 -3.74 4.33
CA SER A 71 -0.44 -4.06 5.76
C SER A 71 -0.21 -5.54 6.01
N VAL A 72 0.49 -5.84 7.10
CA VAL A 72 0.63 -7.18 7.64
C VAL A 72 0.16 -7.15 9.08
N ASN A 73 -0.68 -8.13 9.46
CA ASN A 73 -1.11 -8.27 10.85
C ASN A 73 0.13 -8.31 11.76
N PRO A 74 0.17 -7.48 12.82
CA PRO A 74 1.33 -7.42 13.71
C PRO A 74 1.81 -8.78 14.23
N LEU A 75 0.90 -9.73 14.45
CA LEU A 75 1.24 -11.09 14.90
C LEU A 75 1.97 -11.91 13.84
N TYR A 76 1.93 -11.48 12.59
CA TYR A 76 2.55 -12.17 11.44
C TYR A 76 3.76 -11.44 10.89
N GLN A 77 4.12 -10.31 11.46
CA GLN A 77 5.32 -9.56 11.05
C GLN A 77 6.59 -10.33 11.42
N GLY A 78 7.64 -10.14 10.63
CA GLY A 78 8.92 -10.83 10.83
C GLY A 78 8.94 -12.29 10.41
N LYS A 79 7.89 -12.78 9.75
CA LYS A 79 7.76 -14.20 9.32
C LYS A 79 7.79 -14.36 7.79
N GLY A 80 8.11 -13.31 7.06
CA GLY A 80 8.23 -13.34 5.60
C GLY A 80 6.90 -13.20 4.84
N VAL A 81 5.79 -12.97 5.53
CA VAL A 81 4.45 -12.86 4.89
C VAL A 81 4.39 -11.67 3.94
N GLY A 82 4.89 -10.52 4.36
CA GLY A 82 4.91 -9.31 3.53
C GLY A 82 5.74 -9.48 2.26
N SER A 83 6.91 -10.11 2.38
CA SER A 83 7.79 -10.38 1.23
C SER A 83 7.13 -11.35 0.25
N LYS A 84 6.44 -12.37 0.75
CA LYS A 84 5.69 -13.30 -0.11
C LYS A 84 4.54 -12.59 -0.83
N LEU A 85 3.87 -11.67 -0.16
CA LEU A 85 2.81 -10.88 -0.79
C LEU A 85 3.38 -10.03 -1.94
N ILE A 86 4.49 -9.35 -1.73
CA ILE A 86 5.12 -8.54 -2.80
C ILE A 86 5.54 -9.43 -3.98
N GLU A 87 6.11 -10.59 -3.72
CA GLU A 87 6.47 -11.54 -4.77
C GLU A 87 5.23 -12.02 -5.55
N PHE A 88 4.16 -12.34 -4.83
CA PHE A 88 2.90 -12.73 -5.46
C PHE A 88 2.35 -11.61 -6.34
N ILE A 89 2.38 -10.37 -5.87
CA ILE A 89 1.92 -9.22 -6.64
C ILE A 89 2.74 -9.10 -7.93
N ARG A 90 4.08 -9.18 -7.86
CA ARG A 90 4.93 -9.13 -9.05
C ARG A 90 4.53 -10.20 -10.07
N ASN A 91 4.28 -11.41 -9.59
CA ASN A 91 3.91 -12.52 -10.47
C ASN A 91 2.53 -12.31 -11.10
N GLU A 92 1.57 -11.78 -10.36
CA GLU A 92 0.25 -11.46 -10.87
C GLU A 92 0.30 -10.34 -11.92
N LEU A 93 1.11 -9.31 -11.67
CA LEU A 93 1.27 -8.21 -12.62
C LEU A 93 1.89 -8.67 -13.95
N LYS A 94 2.76 -9.66 -13.92
CA LYS A 94 3.33 -10.26 -15.15
C LYS A 94 2.28 -10.96 -16.01
N LYS A 95 1.16 -11.36 -15.44
CA LYS A 95 0.05 -12.01 -16.16
C LYS A 95 -0.91 -11.00 -16.78
N GLU A 96 -0.83 -9.74 -16.42
CA GLU A 96 -1.70 -8.70 -16.98
C GLU A 96 -1.38 -8.50 -18.47
N LYS A 97 -2.41 -8.16 -19.26
CA LYS A 97 -2.24 -7.93 -20.70
C LYS A 97 -1.37 -6.70 -21.00
N SER A 98 -1.49 -5.69 -20.17
CA SER A 98 -0.68 -4.47 -20.29
C SER A 98 0.67 -4.66 -19.61
N LYS A 99 1.69 -4.00 -20.14
CA LYS A 99 3.03 -4.02 -19.52
C LYS A 99 3.01 -3.15 -18.27
N ILE A 100 3.15 -3.78 -17.10
CA ILE A 100 3.28 -3.08 -15.82
C ILE A 100 4.74 -3.21 -15.40
N SER A 101 5.44 -2.09 -15.39
CA SER A 101 6.91 -2.08 -15.25
C SER A 101 7.38 -1.79 -13.83
N TYR A 102 6.56 -1.11 -13.03
CA TYR A 102 6.98 -0.66 -11.70
C TYR A 102 5.89 -0.84 -10.66
N LEU A 103 6.34 -1.08 -9.43
CA LEU A 103 5.59 -0.89 -8.21
C LEU A 103 6.01 0.45 -7.61
N ALA A 104 5.06 1.22 -7.11
CA ALA A 104 5.33 2.49 -6.46
C ALA A 104 4.50 2.63 -5.19
N LEU A 105 5.01 3.33 -4.21
CA LEU A 105 4.29 3.62 -2.97
C LEU A 105 4.88 4.84 -2.28
N ASN A 106 4.11 5.42 -1.37
CA ASN A 106 4.58 6.42 -0.42
C ASN A 106 4.60 5.81 0.97
N THR A 107 5.62 6.12 1.74
CA THR A 107 5.73 5.67 3.14
C THR A 107 6.46 6.72 3.98
N GLU A 108 6.45 6.54 5.29
CA GLU A 108 7.15 7.42 6.21
C GLU A 108 8.65 7.13 6.20
N ARG A 109 9.46 8.17 5.97
CA ARG A 109 10.90 8.08 5.73
C ARG A 109 11.66 7.33 6.84
N ASP A 110 11.36 7.60 8.07
CA ASP A 110 12.13 7.11 9.21
C ASP A 110 11.48 5.92 9.92
N TYR A 111 10.49 5.27 9.28
CA TYR A 111 9.79 4.13 9.86
C TYR A 111 10.48 2.82 9.48
N PRO A 112 10.32 1.77 10.30
CA PRO A 112 10.97 0.47 10.05
C PRO A 112 10.60 -0.16 8.71
N CYS A 113 9.42 0.18 8.16
CA CYS A 113 8.96 -0.37 6.89
C CYS A 113 9.84 0.02 5.70
N VAL A 114 10.63 1.09 5.80
CA VAL A 114 11.55 1.49 4.71
C VAL A 114 12.53 0.36 4.41
N SER A 115 13.17 -0.19 5.44
CA SER A 115 14.09 -1.33 5.25
C SER A 115 13.39 -2.55 4.64
N PHE A 116 12.15 -2.81 5.06
CA PHE A 116 11.36 -3.89 4.47
C PHE A 116 11.17 -3.69 2.97
N TYR A 117 10.80 -2.48 2.55
CA TYR A 117 10.61 -2.20 1.12
C TYR A 117 11.93 -2.28 0.36
N GLU A 118 13.01 -1.75 0.92
CA GLU A 118 14.33 -1.83 0.29
C GLU A 118 14.77 -3.29 0.11
N ASN A 119 14.53 -4.15 1.10
CA ASN A 119 14.83 -5.57 1.00
C ASN A 119 13.97 -6.31 -0.02
N ASN A 120 12.89 -5.69 -0.47
CA ASN A 120 11.99 -6.24 -1.49
C ASN A 120 12.12 -5.52 -2.84
N GLY A 121 13.21 -4.83 -3.08
CA GLY A 121 13.56 -4.27 -4.38
C GLY A 121 13.07 -2.85 -4.62
N PHE A 122 12.59 -2.17 -3.61
CA PHE A 122 12.22 -0.75 -3.71
C PHE A 122 13.43 0.13 -3.41
N SER A 123 13.45 1.31 -4.02
CA SER A 123 14.45 2.34 -3.75
C SER A 123 13.73 3.66 -3.53
N ALA A 124 14.24 4.45 -2.58
CA ALA A 124 13.72 5.80 -2.38
C ALA A 124 13.95 6.65 -3.62
N SER A 125 12.95 7.44 -4.01
CA SER A 125 13.10 8.38 -5.11
C SER A 125 14.02 9.53 -4.69
N GLU A 126 14.98 9.86 -5.54
CA GLU A 126 15.85 11.02 -5.35
C GLU A 126 15.26 12.30 -5.95
N THR A 127 14.24 12.16 -6.79
CA THR A 127 13.66 13.28 -7.55
C THR A 127 12.25 13.63 -7.16
N ASN A 128 11.44 12.65 -6.72
CA ASN A 128 10.06 12.88 -6.37
C ASN A 128 9.92 13.28 -4.91
N LEU A 129 9.01 14.21 -4.66
CA LEU A 129 8.76 14.75 -3.34
C LEU A 129 7.25 14.80 -3.10
N VAL A 130 6.81 14.29 -1.97
CA VAL A 130 5.41 14.43 -1.55
C VAL A 130 5.24 15.80 -0.91
N MET A 131 4.24 16.55 -1.36
CA MET A 131 3.97 17.88 -0.87
C MET A 131 2.50 17.99 -0.46
N PHE A 132 2.24 18.70 0.63
CA PHE A 132 0.89 18.95 1.13
C PHE A 132 0.63 20.44 1.21
N ALA A 133 -0.61 20.82 1.01
CA ALA A 133 -1.07 22.18 1.23
C ALA A 133 -2.43 22.15 1.92
N ASN A 134 -2.65 23.12 2.79
CA ASN A 134 -3.96 23.30 3.41
C ASN A 134 -4.93 23.84 2.36
N VAL A 135 -6.15 23.29 2.27
CA VAL A 135 -7.17 23.74 1.33
C VAL A 135 -7.54 25.21 1.60
N ASP A 136 -7.48 25.62 2.86
CA ASP A 136 -7.83 26.99 3.27
C ASP A 136 -6.68 27.99 3.11
N TYR A 137 -5.56 27.58 2.48
CA TYR A 137 -4.43 28.47 2.26
C TYR A 137 -4.83 29.66 1.39
N LYS A 138 -4.60 30.88 1.88
CA LYS A 138 -4.99 32.13 1.20
C LYS A 138 -3.83 32.86 0.55
N GLY A 139 -2.63 32.38 0.75
CA GLY A 139 -1.43 33.03 0.21
C GLY A 139 -0.96 34.22 1.05
N ASN A 140 0.26 34.63 0.77
CA ASN A 140 0.84 35.88 1.29
C ASN A 140 0.98 36.85 0.13
N ASN A 141 0.17 37.90 0.13
CA ASN A 141 0.25 38.95 -0.86
C ASN A 141 1.21 40.04 -0.42
#